data_bc2957ac1fb2d791703a5a9675db859e
#
_entry.id   bc2957ac1fb2d791703a5a9675db859e
#
_cell.length_a   1.000
_cell.length_b   1.000
_cell.length_c   1.000
_cell.angle_alpha   90.00
_cell.angle_beta   90.00
_cell.angle_gamma   90.00
#
_symmetry.space_group_name_H-M   'P 1'
#
loop_
_entity.id
_entity.type
_entity.pdbx_description
1 polymer ?
#
loop_
_entity_poly.entity_id
_entity_poly.type
_entity_poly.pdbx_seq_one_letter_code
_entity_poly.pdbx_strand_id
1 'polypeptide(L)'
;LERSVSIYNSAVRTGNETLDIVLTDKRLHCASHNIQFTCIADGSGVAFMETMDIFSLFGNILDNAIECESLQPPEMRFIHLSVRTVNRMLTIHAENHFEDSLQFKDGLPVTTKADKDSHGYGMMSVRHIVEKYNGSFSISTQDKLFQIDIIMPIPCDDTGRSAG
;
A
#
# COMPACT_ATOMS: atom_id res chain seq x y z
N LEU A 1 1.90 23.77 -22.00
CA LEU A 1 0.58 23.12 -22.13
C LEU A 1 0.67 21.61 -21.86
N GLU A 2 1.66 20.89 -22.39
CA GLU A 2 1.80 19.43 -22.20
C GLU A 2 2.08 19.03 -20.74
N ARG A 3 2.82 19.81 -19.96
CA ARG A 3 3.08 19.53 -18.53
C ARG A 3 1.82 19.62 -17.66
N SER A 4 0.93 20.55 -17.93
CA SER A 4 -0.30 20.73 -17.18
C SER A 4 -1.32 19.61 -17.43
N VAL A 5 -1.38 19.09 -18.66
CA VAL A 5 -2.24 17.94 -19.02
C VAL A 5 -1.71 16.65 -18.42
N SER A 6 -0.38 16.46 -18.36
CA SER A 6 0.27 15.31 -17.72
C SER A 6 0.00 15.26 -16.22
N ILE A 7 0.01 16.39 -15.52
CA ILE A 7 -0.29 16.48 -14.08
C ILE A 7 -1.77 16.15 -13.82
N TYR A 8 -2.68 16.60 -14.67
CA TYR A 8 -4.12 16.30 -14.54
C TYR A 8 -4.43 14.81 -14.74
N ASN A 9 -3.72 14.14 -15.64
CA ASN A 9 -3.86 12.70 -15.88
C ASN A 9 -3.18 11.83 -14.84
N SER A 10 -2.35 12.40 -13.95
CA SER A 10 -1.65 11.65 -12.90
C SER A 10 -2.45 11.54 -11.60
N ALA A 11 -3.52 12.32 -11.42
CA ALA A 11 -4.35 12.27 -10.22
C ALA A 11 -5.08 10.92 -10.10
N VAL A 12 -4.95 10.29 -8.94
CA VAL A 12 -5.70 9.09 -8.58
C VAL A 12 -7.03 9.53 -7.97
N ARG A 13 -8.11 8.85 -8.36
CA ARG A 13 -9.46 9.11 -7.83
C ARG A 13 -10.08 7.79 -7.39
N THR A 14 -10.14 7.57 -6.09
CA THR A 14 -10.67 6.34 -5.49
C THR A 14 -12.03 6.52 -4.84
N GLY A 15 -12.45 7.77 -4.62
CA GLY A 15 -13.63 8.12 -3.83
C GLY A 15 -13.34 8.41 -2.35
N ASN A 16 -12.07 8.34 -1.92
CA ASN A 16 -11.61 8.77 -0.61
C ASN A 16 -10.49 9.82 -0.78
N GLU A 17 -10.72 11.01 -0.27
CA GLU A 17 -9.81 12.15 -0.49
C GLU A 17 -8.41 11.90 0.07
N THR A 18 -8.30 11.31 1.26
CA THR A 18 -7.02 11.00 1.89
C THR A 18 -6.23 9.98 1.07
N LEU A 19 -6.90 8.91 0.62
CA LEU A 19 -6.29 7.91 -0.22
C LEU A 19 -5.87 8.48 -1.58
N ASP A 20 -6.69 9.35 -2.16
CA ASP A 20 -6.38 10.04 -3.42
C ASP A 20 -5.10 10.87 -3.32
N ILE A 21 -4.92 11.60 -2.22
CA ILE A 21 -3.71 12.42 -1.98
C ILE A 21 -2.47 11.54 -1.91
N VAL A 22 -2.48 10.49 -1.09
CA VAL A 22 -1.30 9.65 -0.91
C VAL A 22 -0.96 8.87 -2.18
N LEU A 23 -1.96 8.35 -2.89
CA LEU A 23 -1.74 7.58 -4.12
C LEU A 23 -1.29 8.47 -5.28
N THR A 24 -1.77 9.69 -5.36
CA THR A 24 -1.31 10.67 -6.37
C THR A 24 0.15 11.04 -6.15
N ASP A 25 0.54 11.33 -4.90
CA ASP A 25 1.94 11.61 -4.54
C ASP A 25 2.86 10.43 -4.92
N LYS A 26 2.47 9.21 -4.56
CA LYS A 26 3.27 8.01 -4.87
C LYS A 26 3.33 7.71 -6.36
N ARG A 27 2.26 7.96 -7.10
CA ARG A 27 2.27 7.85 -8.57
C ARG A 27 3.27 8.80 -9.22
N LEU A 28 3.31 10.05 -8.76
CA LEU A 28 4.29 11.04 -9.24
C LEU A 28 5.72 10.60 -8.90
N HIS A 29 5.93 10.07 -7.70
CA HIS A 29 7.22 9.55 -7.27
C HIS A 29 7.67 8.36 -8.13
N CYS A 30 6.76 7.40 -8.40
CA CYS A 30 7.02 6.28 -9.31
C CYS A 30 7.43 6.78 -10.71
N ALA A 31 6.70 7.75 -11.26
CA ALA A 31 6.99 8.31 -12.56
C ALA A 31 8.40 8.93 -12.64
N SER A 32 8.83 9.64 -11.59
CA SER A 32 10.16 10.24 -11.50
C SER A 32 11.30 9.21 -11.43
N HIS A 33 11.00 7.98 -11.03
CA HIS A 33 11.94 6.84 -10.92
C HIS A 33 11.78 5.81 -12.04
N ASN A 34 11.00 6.12 -13.08
CA ASN A 34 10.68 5.19 -14.18
C ASN A 34 10.10 3.87 -13.66
N ILE A 35 9.22 3.93 -12.66
CA ILE A 35 8.49 2.78 -12.13
C ILE A 35 7.09 2.77 -12.73
N GLN A 36 6.70 1.66 -13.35
CA GLN A 36 5.34 1.45 -13.83
C GLN A 36 4.40 1.21 -12.65
N PHE A 37 3.57 2.18 -12.31
CA PHE A 37 2.62 2.06 -11.20
C PHE A 37 1.21 1.77 -11.71
N THR A 38 0.70 0.58 -11.38
CA THR A 38 -0.68 0.18 -11.67
C THR A 38 -1.48 0.16 -10.37
N CYS A 39 -2.57 0.90 -10.34
CA CYS A 39 -3.41 1.01 -9.15
C CYS A 39 -4.88 0.79 -9.50
N ILE A 40 -5.53 -0.15 -8.83
CA ILE A 40 -6.97 -0.39 -8.88
C ILE A 40 -7.49 -0.25 -7.45
N ALA A 41 -8.13 0.87 -7.13
CA ALA A 41 -8.51 1.16 -5.75
C ALA A 41 -9.94 1.70 -5.65
N ASP A 42 -10.71 1.10 -4.77
CA ASP A 42 -11.98 1.61 -4.27
C ASP A 42 -11.75 2.20 -2.87
N GLY A 43 -11.74 3.53 -2.79
CA GLY A 43 -11.47 4.26 -1.56
C GLY A 43 -12.63 4.27 -0.56
N SER A 44 -13.83 3.82 -0.95
CA SER A 44 -14.96 3.75 -0.01
C SER A 44 -14.68 2.78 1.15
N GLY A 45 -13.91 1.74 0.89
CA GLY A 45 -13.57 0.72 1.87
C GLY A 45 -12.63 1.18 2.99
N VAL A 46 -11.90 2.29 2.83
CA VAL A 46 -10.98 2.81 3.86
C VAL A 46 -11.61 3.90 4.75
N ALA A 47 -12.87 4.27 4.51
CA ALA A 47 -13.53 5.38 5.20
C ALA A 47 -13.63 5.22 6.73
N PHE A 48 -13.57 3.98 7.25
CA PHE A 48 -13.59 3.70 8.69
C PHE A 48 -12.24 3.95 9.39
N MET A 49 -11.16 4.12 8.63
CA MET A 49 -9.82 4.34 9.16
C MET A 49 -9.59 5.82 9.47
N GLU A 50 -8.78 6.09 10.47
CA GLU A 50 -8.30 7.43 10.75
C GLU A 50 -7.40 7.95 9.61
N THR A 51 -7.51 9.23 9.32
CA THR A 51 -6.74 9.89 8.24
C THR A 51 -5.24 9.60 8.32
N MET A 52 -4.65 9.72 9.52
CA MET A 52 -3.22 9.48 9.72
C MET A 52 -2.83 8.02 9.50
N ASP A 53 -3.72 7.08 9.80
CA ASP A 53 -3.48 5.66 9.56
C ASP A 53 -3.52 5.33 8.07
N ILE A 54 -4.41 5.95 7.29
CA ILE A 54 -4.43 5.82 5.83
C ILE A 54 -3.11 6.32 5.24
N PHE A 55 -2.65 7.52 5.61
CA PHE A 55 -1.37 8.06 5.16
C PHE A 55 -0.21 7.15 5.52
N SER A 56 -0.16 6.69 6.77
CA SER A 56 0.93 5.85 7.26
C SER A 56 0.93 4.46 6.64
N LEU A 57 -0.23 3.84 6.50
CA LEU A 57 -0.37 2.50 5.91
C LEU A 57 0.09 2.48 4.46
N PHE A 58 -0.56 3.28 3.61
CA PHE A 58 -0.26 3.31 2.18
C PHE A 58 1.10 3.94 1.87
N GLY A 59 1.50 4.95 2.65
CA GLY A 59 2.82 5.56 2.55
C GLY A 59 3.93 4.53 2.78
N ASN A 60 3.89 3.80 3.88
CA ASN A 60 4.91 2.80 4.20
C ASN A 60 4.95 1.63 3.20
N ILE A 61 3.79 1.13 2.76
CA ILE A 61 3.72 0.06 1.75
C ILE A 61 4.38 0.52 0.45
N LEU A 62 4.01 1.69 -0.05
CA LEU A 62 4.48 2.17 -1.34
C LEU A 62 5.92 2.70 -1.29
N ASP A 63 6.35 3.32 -0.19
CA ASP A 63 7.75 3.73 -0.02
C ASP A 63 8.69 2.52 -0.03
N ASN A 64 8.31 1.44 0.65
CA ASN A 64 9.05 0.19 0.62
C ASN A 64 9.16 -0.38 -0.80
N ALA A 65 8.06 -0.38 -1.56
CA ALA A 65 8.05 -0.86 -2.93
C ALA A 65 8.89 0.03 -3.86
N ILE A 66 8.77 1.36 -3.77
CA ILE A 66 9.54 2.32 -4.57
C ILE A 66 11.04 2.16 -4.31
N GLU A 67 11.42 2.01 -3.06
CA GLU A 67 12.82 1.85 -2.67
C GLU A 67 13.40 0.55 -3.23
N CYS A 68 12.67 -0.55 -3.13
CA CYS A 68 13.03 -1.84 -3.71
C CYS A 68 13.17 -1.77 -5.24
N GLU A 69 12.18 -1.19 -5.91
CA GLU A 69 12.18 -1.05 -7.38
C GLU A 69 13.27 -0.10 -7.89
N SER A 70 13.65 0.91 -7.11
CA SER A 70 14.72 1.83 -7.48
C SER A 70 16.09 1.16 -7.64
N LEU A 71 16.27 -0.01 -7.04
CA LEU A 71 17.47 -0.85 -7.17
C LEU A 71 17.44 -1.77 -8.40
N GLN A 72 16.28 -1.93 -9.04
CA GLN A 72 16.12 -2.78 -10.21
C GLN A 72 16.46 -2.01 -11.52
N PRO A 73 16.80 -2.72 -12.61
CA PRO A 73 16.90 -2.11 -13.92
C PRO A 73 15.59 -1.38 -14.30
N PRO A 74 15.66 -0.16 -14.90
CA PRO A 74 14.46 0.64 -15.16
C PRO A 74 13.35 -0.07 -15.95
N GLU A 75 13.73 -0.95 -16.88
CA GLU A 75 12.80 -1.72 -17.72
C GLU A 75 12.04 -2.80 -16.97
N MET A 76 12.47 -3.14 -15.76
CA MET A 76 11.84 -4.19 -14.92
C MET A 76 11.00 -3.61 -13.78
N ARG A 77 11.06 -2.29 -13.57
CA ARG A 77 10.42 -1.64 -12.43
C ARG A 77 8.90 -1.59 -12.55
N PHE A 78 8.21 -2.20 -11.62
CA PHE A 78 6.77 -2.08 -11.53
C PHE A 78 6.28 -2.18 -10.08
N ILE A 79 5.16 -1.54 -9.81
CA ILE A 79 4.40 -1.67 -8.56
C ILE A 79 2.95 -1.84 -8.94
N HIS A 80 2.32 -2.85 -8.39
CA HIS A 80 0.88 -3.05 -8.49
C HIS A 80 0.23 -2.89 -7.12
N LEU A 81 -0.85 -2.11 -7.04
CA LEU A 81 -1.66 -1.93 -5.84
C LEU A 81 -3.13 -2.21 -6.16
N SER A 82 -3.76 -3.03 -5.36
CA SER A 82 -5.20 -3.30 -5.40
C SER A 82 -5.82 -3.02 -4.03
N VAL A 83 -6.88 -2.21 -4.00
CA VAL A 83 -7.67 -1.91 -2.79
C VAL A 83 -9.13 -2.19 -3.10
N ARG A 84 -9.73 -3.16 -2.44
CA ARG A 84 -11.09 -3.63 -2.72
C ARG A 84 -11.85 -3.93 -1.44
N THR A 85 -13.17 -3.87 -1.54
CA THR A 85 -14.07 -4.36 -0.50
C THR A 85 -14.78 -5.61 -0.99
N VAL A 86 -14.63 -6.70 -0.26
CA VAL A 86 -15.29 -7.98 -0.54
C VAL A 86 -15.96 -8.49 0.74
N ASN A 87 -17.28 -8.69 0.72
CA ASN A 87 -18.04 -9.19 1.86
C ASN A 87 -17.74 -8.45 3.18
N ARG A 88 -17.72 -7.11 3.14
CA ARG A 88 -17.38 -6.23 4.28
C ARG A 88 -15.95 -6.41 4.82
N MET A 89 -15.08 -6.94 4.04
CA MET A 89 -13.66 -6.99 4.32
C MET A 89 -12.94 -6.05 3.36
N LEU A 90 -12.16 -5.12 3.91
CA LEU A 90 -11.20 -4.36 3.13
C LEU A 90 -10.01 -5.27 2.82
N THR A 91 -9.70 -5.43 1.54
CA THR A 91 -8.54 -6.19 1.07
C THR A 91 -7.57 -5.25 0.38
N ILE A 92 -6.31 -5.29 0.77
CA ILE A 92 -5.23 -4.54 0.16
C ILE A 92 -4.17 -5.53 -0.28
N HIS A 93 -3.82 -5.50 -1.55
CA HIS A 93 -2.73 -6.28 -2.12
C HIS A 93 -1.76 -5.34 -2.81
N ALA A 94 -0.48 -5.46 -2.47
CA ALA A 94 0.60 -4.74 -3.13
C ALA A 94 1.69 -5.71 -3.54
N GLU A 95 2.21 -5.54 -4.75
CA GLU A 95 3.31 -6.36 -5.24
C GLU A 95 4.31 -5.53 -6.05
N ASN A 96 5.55 -5.94 -5.98
CA ASN A 96 6.65 -5.40 -6.77
C ASN A 96 7.67 -6.51 -7.09
N HIS A 97 8.56 -6.23 -8.04
CA HIS A 97 9.62 -7.15 -8.40
C HIS A 97 10.62 -7.35 -7.26
N PHE A 98 11.07 -8.60 -7.08
CA PHE A 98 12.04 -8.94 -6.05
C PHE A 98 12.83 -10.20 -6.44
N GLU A 99 14.14 -10.06 -6.59
CA GLU A 99 15.00 -11.18 -7.03
C GLU A 99 15.74 -11.89 -5.87
N ASP A 100 15.87 -11.24 -4.72
CA ASP A 100 16.61 -11.78 -3.60
C ASP A 100 15.77 -12.70 -2.71
N SER A 101 16.45 -13.53 -1.92
CA SER A 101 15.79 -14.31 -0.88
C SER A 101 15.75 -13.52 0.42
N LEU A 102 14.56 -13.34 1.00
CA LEU A 102 14.38 -12.77 2.32
C LEU A 102 14.31 -13.85 3.38
N GLN A 103 14.96 -13.60 4.52
CA GLN A 103 14.69 -14.33 5.74
C GLN A 103 13.58 -13.61 6.51
N PHE A 104 12.65 -14.39 7.08
CA PHE A 104 11.53 -13.86 7.86
C PHE A 104 11.69 -14.22 9.33
N LYS A 105 11.36 -13.28 10.21
CA LYS A 105 11.23 -13.50 11.65
C LYS A 105 9.90 -12.88 12.09
N ASP A 106 9.05 -13.66 12.76
CA ASP A 106 7.72 -13.25 13.19
C ASP A 106 6.85 -12.66 12.05
N GLY A 107 7.00 -13.22 10.83
CA GLY A 107 6.27 -12.80 9.64
C GLY A 107 6.74 -11.48 9.02
N LEU A 108 7.83 -10.89 9.50
CA LEU A 108 8.47 -9.71 8.91
C LEU A 108 9.83 -10.05 8.33
N PRO A 109 10.24 -9.39 7.22
CA PRO A 109 11.58 -9.55 6.69
C PRO A 109 12.65 -9.15 7.70
N VAL A 110 13.70 -9.97 7.82
CA VAL A 110 14.89 -9.61 8.60
C VAL A 110 15.76 -8.70 7.74
N THR A 111 15.91 -7.46 8.16
CA THR A 111 16.78 -6.49 7.49
C THR A 111 18.24 -6.74 7.82
N THR A 112 19.13 -6.60 6.83
CA THR A 112 20.58 -6.60 7.04
C THR A 112 21.02 -5.33 7.78
N LYS A 113 22.21 -5.35 8.44
CA LYS A 113 22.69 -4.22 9.27
C LYS A 113 22.75 -2.87 8.57
N ALA A 114 22.83 -2.83 7.23
CA ALA A 114 22.86 -1.60 6.44
C ALA A 114 21.45 -0.99 6.23
N ASP A 115 20.39 -1.80 6.33
CA ASP A 115 19.00 -1.40 6.06
C ASP A 115 18.22 -1.11 7.36
N LYS A 116 18.84 -1.23 8.54
CA LYS A 116 18.14 -1.14 9.84
C LYS A 116 17.50 0.22 10.11
N ASP A 117 17.97 1.27 9.46
CA ASP A 117 17.51 2.62 9.75
C ASP A 117 16.27 3.06 8.93
N SER A 118 15.91 2.37 7.85
CA SER A 118 14.77 2.79 7.02
C SER A 118 13.70 1.72 6.76
N HIS A 119 14.04 0.43 6.62
CA HIS A 119 13.09 -0.61 6.17
C HIS A 119 12.35 -1.36 7.28
N GLY A 120 12.95 -1.55 8.45
CA GLY A 120 12.35 -2.34 9.52
C GLY A 120 11.14 -1.68 10.17
N TYR A 121 11.14 -0.36 10.28
CA TYR A 121 10.09 0.39 10.97
C TYR A 121 8.82 0.56 10.13
N GLY A 122 8.95 0.69 8.82
CA GLY A 122 7.80 0.86 7.93
C GLY A 122 6.84 -0.32 7.97
N MET A 123 7.36 -1.54 7.85
CA MET A 123 6.53 -2.76 7.88
C MET A 123 6.00 -3.08 9.29
N MET A 124 6.73 -2.73 10.35
CA MET A 124 6.22 -2.81 11.72
C MET A 124 5.06 -1.84 11.93
N SER A 125 5.15 -0.63 11.39
CA SER A 125 4.06 0.36 11.42
C SER A 125 2.82 -0.14 10.68
N VAL A 126 3.00 -0.74 9.49
CA VAL A 126 1.92 -1.37 8.72
C VAL A 126 1.23 -2.44 9.55
N ARG A 127 1.98 -3.36 10.15
CA ARG A 127 1.43 -4.41 11.02
C ARG A 127 0.63 -3.82 12.18
N HIS A 128 1.19 -2.85 12.88
CA HIS A 128 0.55 -2.21 14.02
C HIS A 128 -0.79 -1.57 13.65
N ILE A 129 -0.84 -0.85 12.52
CA ILE A 129 -2.07 -0.26 12.01
C ILE A 129 -3.11 -1.36 11.68
N VAL A 130 -2.69 -2.40 10.97
CA VAL A 130 -3.60 -3.50 10.60
C VAL A 130 -4.17 -4.18 11.83
N GLU A 131 -3.36 -4.44 12.86
CA GLU A 131 -3.79 -5.02 14.14
C GLU A 131 -4.75 -4.08 14.89
N LYS A 132 -4.52 -2.77 14.86
CA LYS A 132 -5.44 -1.76 15.45
C LYS A 132 -6.86 -1.89 14.91
N TYR A 133 -7.00 -2.25 13.63
CA TYR A 133 -8.29 -2.44 12.98
C TYR A 133 -8.74 -3.91 12.91
N ASN A 134 -8.20 -4.77 13.77
CA ASN A 134 -8.52 -6.19 13.87
C ASN A 134 -8.30 -6.97 12.56
N GLY A 135 -7.33 -6.53 11.76
CA GLY A 135 -6.99 -7.14 10.50
C GLY A 135 -5.88 -8.19 10.60
N SER A 136 -5.58 -8.79 9.47
CA SER A 136 -4.43 -9.66 9.26
C SER A 136 -3.51 -9.10 8.18
N PHE A 137 -2.23 -9.35 8.36
CA PHE A 137 -1.16 -8.86 7.51
C PHE A 137 -0.19 -10.00 7.21
N SER A 138 0.15 -10.18 5.95
CA SER A 138 1.15 -11.15 5.52
C SER A 138 2.07 -10.57 4.45
N ILE A 139 3.31 -11.01 4.48
CA ILE A 139 4.32 -10.75 3.44
C ILE A 139 4.77 -12.10 2.90
N SER A 140 4.86 -12.20 1.58
CA SER A 140 5.42 -13.38 0.91
C SER A 140 6.36 -12.95 -0.21
N THR A 141 7.31 -13.85 -0.53
CA THR A 141 8.17 -13.74 -1.69
C THR A 141 8.01 -15.01 -2.51
N GLN A 142 7.40 -14.89 -3.67
CA GLN A 142 7.13 -16.00 -4.58
C GLN A 142 7.30 -15.53 -6.02
N ASP A 143 7.83 -16.37 -6.90
CA ASP A 143 7.93 -16.09 -8.34
C ASP A 143 8.60 -14.77 -8.69
N LYS A 144 9.64 -14.39 -7.93
CA LYS A 144 10.35 -13.10 -8.04
C LYS A 144 9.48 -11.87 -7.72
N LEU A 145 8.46 -12.04 -6.90
CA LEU A 145 7.59 -10.98 -6.41
C LEU A 145 7.71 -10.84 -4.90
N PHE A 146 7.74 -9.61 -4.42
CA PHE A 146 7.48 -9.26 -3.03
C PHE A 146 6.00 -8.88 -2.94
N GLN A 147 5.25 -9.56 -2.10
CA GLN A 147 3.81 -9.39 -1.99
C GLN A 147 3.41 -9.07 -0.57
N ILE A 148 2.53 -8.10 -0.42
CA ILE A 148 1.89 -7.73 0.84
C ILE A 148 0.39 -7.97 0.68
N ASP A 149 -0.20 -8.74 1.59
CA ASP A 149 -1.63 -8.97 1.66
C ASP A 149 -2.17 -8.53 3.01
N ILE A 150 -3.21 -7.70 3.00
CA ILE A 150 -3.88 -7.17 4.17
C ILE A 150 -5.37 -7.42 4.02
N ILE A 151 -6.00 -7.87 5.10
CA ILE A 151 -7.45 -8.02 5.20
C ILE A 151 -7.88 -7.39 6.51
N MET A 152 -8.81 -6.44 6.46
CA MET A 152 -9.37 -5.78 7.65
C MET A 152 -10.90 -5.81 7.62
N PRO A 153 -11.58 -6.16 8.72
CA PRO A 153 -13.03 -6.09 8.79
C PRO A 153 -13.48 -4.63 8.79
N ILE A 154 -14.46 -4.30 7.95
CA ILE A 154 -15.10 -2.99 7.96
C ILE A 154 -16.16 -3.02 9.06
N PRO A 155 -16.11 -2.11 10.06
CA PRO A 155 -17.07 -2.07 11.15
C PRO A 155 -18.51 -1.94 10.64
N CYS A 156 -19.46 -2.56 11.36
CA CYS A 156 -20.87 -2.31 11.12
C CYS A 156 -21.20 -0.89 11.61
N ASP A 157 -21.85 -0.09 10.78
CA ASP A 157 -22.51 1.10 11.29
C ASP A 157 -23.62 0.66 12.25
N ASP A 158 -23.46 1.02 13.52
CA ASP A 158 -24.48 0.79 14.56
C ASP A 158 -25.73 1.72 14.39
N THR A 159 -26.03 2.12 13.15
CA THR A 159 -27.20 2.94 12.83
C THR A 159 -28.44 2.10 12.55
N GLY A 160 -28.48 0.86 13.02
CA GLY A 160 -29.65 -0.04 12.94
C GLY A 160 -30.59 0.03 14.14
N ARG A 161 -30.73 1.17 14.83
CA ARG A 161 -31.88 1.39 15.70
C ARG A 161 -33.00 2.01 14.88
N SER A 162 -33.86 1.14 14.32
CA SER A 162 -35.20 1.53 13.97
C SER A 162 -35.88 2.15 15.18
N ALA A 163 -36.28 3.40 15.08
CA ALA A 163 -37.30 3.98 15.93
C ALA A 163 -38.56 3.14 15.72
N GLY A 164 -38.93 2.37 16.74
CA GLY A 164 -40.25 1.75 16.84
C GLY A 164 -41.29 2.77 17.23
#